data_925aa0f56e6c5a9bfa33568c7585df71
#
_entry.id   925aa0f56e6c5a9bfa33568c7585df71
#
_cell.length_a   1.000
_cell.length_b   1.000
_cell.length_c   1.000
_cell.angle_alpha   90.00
_cell.angle_beta   90.00
_cell.angle_gamma   90.00
#
_symmetry.space_group_name_H-M   'P 1'
#
loop_
_entity.id
_entity.type
_entity.pdbx_description
1 polymer ?
#
loop_
_entity_poly.entity_id
_entity_poly.type
_entity_poly.pdbx_seq_one_letter_code
_entity_poly.pdbx_strand_id
1 'polypeptide(L)'
;ENFCSIGMEQPAGNKITGNPSSHPALSVKWVEDFPDIPLNRNEAYKLRVTSKGVEIEAITETGVYRAIQTLRQLTEKKGNGIAITGCEITDWPAFRIRGFMQDVGRTYISTDELKREIAILARYKINVFHWHLTENQAWRLQSKVFPMLNDSVNTTRQPGKYYTLEEARELAAFCKQHHVLLIPEIDMPGHSAAFVRTFRHDMQSPEGMKILKLLIDEVCETFDVPYLHIGTDEVQFTNPDFVPEMVAYVRSKGKKVISWNPGWHYKPGEIDMTHLWSYRGKAQKGIPAIDSRFHYLNHFDTFADLFALYNSRIYNELQGSDDLAGTILAIWNDRMIQPEADIVKQNNFYPNMLAMAERAWRGGGTEYFDKQGTVLPSEDSESFKSFADFENRLLWHKEHCFGGYPFAYVKQTNVKWRITDAFPNQGDLTASFPPEKELKSHYTYENKMYGTQDATGAGIYLRHVWGTLVPGIYKEPQENHTAYAWTWVYSPKAQDVGAWIEFQNYSRSEMDLPPLPGKWDYRESRVWVNDREILPPVWTATHRTKSNEVLLGNENCVVRPPMPVHLQKGWNKVFMKLPVGKFTAPEIRLPKWMFTFVFVTPDGEKAVDGLVYSPDKKR
;
A
#
# COMPACT_ATOMS: atom_id res chain seq x y z
N GLU A 1 -21.69 -13.08 12.13
CA GLU A 1 -20.48 -13.27 12.93
C GLU A 1 -19.35 -13.63 11.99
N ASN A 2 -18.35 -12.76 11.91
CA ASN A 2 -17.24 -12.88 10.97
C ASN A 2 -16.34 -14.06 11.34
N PHE A 3 -16.04 -14.93 10.41
CA PHE A 3 -15.09 -16.05 10.55
C PHE A 3 -13.72 -15.62 11.09
N CYS A 4 -13.31 -14.39 10.80
CA CYS A 4 -12.08 -13.80 11.33
C CYS A 4 -12.18 -13.33 12.78
N SER A 5 -13.39 -13.27 13.33
CA SER A 5 -13.67 -12.90 14.72
C SER A 5 -14.03 -14.10 15.61
N ILE A 6 -13.82 -15.33 15.16
CA ILE A 6 -13.89 -16.47 16.08
C ILE A 6 -12.81 -16.21 17.13
N GLY A 7 -13.27 -15.62 18.23
CA GLY A 7 -12.45 -15.20 19.32
C GLY A 7 -11.69 -16.39 19.89
N MET A 8 -10.42 -16.42 19.65
CA MET A 8 -9.55 -16.75 20.75
C MET A 8 -9.36 -15.45 21.50
N GLU A 9 -10.15 -15.21 22.54
CA GLU A 9 -9.69 -14.40 23.64
C GLU A 9 -8.28 -14.87 23.97
N GLN A 10 -7.39 -13.94 24.21
CA GLN A 10 -6.02 -14.24 24.59
C GLN A 10 -6.04 -15.29 25.71
N PRO A 11 -5.20 -16.31 25.70
CA PRO A 11 -4.94 -17.08 26.89
C PRO A 11 -4.18 -16.16 27.87
N ALA A 12 -4.89 -15.43 28.69
CA ALA A 12 -4.39 -15.15 30.03
C ALA A 12 -4.04 -16.54 30.61
N GLY A 13 -2.77 -16.77 30.95
CA GLY A 13 -2.14 -18.01 31.30
C GLY A 13 -2.95 -19.01 32.13
N ASN A 14 -3.97 -19.62 31.57
CA ASN A 14 -4.76 -20.65 32.15
C ASN A 14 -4.60 -21.95 31.36
N LYS A 15 -4.07 -22.95 32.05
CA LYS A 15 -4.09 -24.33 31.61
C LYS A 15 -5.48 -24.68 31.06
N ILE A 16 -5.52 -25.15 29.81
CA ILE A 16 -6.72 -25.75 29.24
C ILE A 16 -6.97 -27.04 30.00
N THR A 17 -7.84 -26.99 30.99
CA THR A 17 -8.42 -28.16 31.65
C THR A 17 -9.73 -28.49 30.93
N GLY A 18 -9.64 -29.16 29.81
CA GLY A 18 -10.77 -29.77 29.12
C GLY A 18 -10.75 -31.26 29.30
N ASN A 19 -11.91 -31.84 29.52
CA ASN A 19 -12.11 -33.29 29.68
C ASN A 19 -11.61 -34.04 28.42
N PRO A 20 -10.74 -35.05 28.51
CA PRO A 20 -10.01 -35.60 27.35
C PRO A 20 -10.83 -36.41 26.34
N SER A 21 -12.13 -36.43 26.40
CA SER A 21 -12.92 -37.47 25.72
C SER A 21 -13.69 -37.04 24.46
N SER A 22 -13.63 -35.80 24.00
CA SER A 22 -14.43 -35.42 22.81
C SER A 22 -13.94 -34.28 21.90
N HIS A 23 -12.78 -33.65 22.13
CA HIS A 23 -12.30 -32.56 21.26
C HIS A 23 -10.85 -32.82 20.83
N PRO A 24 -10.50 -32.63 19.56
CA PRO A 24 -9.12 -32.73 19.09
C PRO A 24 -8.23 -31.73 19.83
N ALA A 25 -7.18 -32.24 20.48
CA ALA A 25 -6.26 -31.40 21.23
C ALA A 25 -5.35 -30.57 20.30
N LEU A 26 -5.13 -29.32 20.67
CA LEU A 26 -4.03 -28.52 20.12
C LEU A 26 -2.79 -28.76 20.98
N SER A 27 -1.69 -29.21 20.36
CA SER A 27 -0.41 -29.42 21.02
C SER A 27 0.69 -28.59 20.35
N VAL A 28 1.62 -28.11 21.16
CA VAL A 28 2.81 -27.41 20.69
C VAL A 28 4.05 -28.21 21.10
N LYS A 29 4.90 -28.53 20.13
CA LYS A 29 6.18 -29.19 20.33
C LYS A 29 7.29 -28.20 20.06
N TRP A 30 8.07 -27.88 21.05
CA TRP A 30 9.25 -27.04 20.91
C TRP A 30 10.40 -27.86 20.34
N VAL A 31 11.08 -27.29 19.32
CA VAL A 31 12.26 -27.87 18.69
C VAL A 31 13.43 -26.88 18.79
N GLU A 32 14.66 -27.40 18.78
CA GLU A 32 15.84 -26.54 18.86
C GLU A 32 16.18 -25.88 17.53
N ASP A 33 15.94 -26.56 16.41
CA ASP A 33 16.23 -26.06 15.05
C ASP A 33 15.35 -26.76 14.00
N PHE A 34 15.31 -26.19 12.79
CA PHE A 34 14.74 -26.74 11.57
C PHE A 34 15.82 -26.84 10.47
N PRO A 35 16.63 -27.93 10.44
CA PRO A 35 17.73 -28.07 9.49
C PRO A 35 17.30 -28.03 8.02
N ASP A 36 16.06 -28.41 7.73
CA ASP A 36 15.42 -28.42 6.42
C ASP A 36 14.90 -27.04 5.97
N ILE A 37 14.89 -26.04 6.85
CA ILE A 37 14.46 -24.67 6.55
C ILE A 37 15.67 -23.77 6.34
N PRO A 38 15.77 -23.08 5.16
CA PRO A 38 16.99 -22.38 4.79
C PRO A 38 17.21 -21.06 5.53
N LEU A 39 16.14 -20.34 5.93
CA LEU A 39 16.24 -18.98 6.50
C LEU A 39 15.07 -18.66 7.43
N ASN A 40 15.23 -17.62 8.23
CA ASN A 40 14.20 -17.04 9.12
C ASN A 40 13.51 -18.09 10.03
N ARG A 41 14.24 -19.05 10.51
CA ARG A 41 13.75 -20.22 11.26
C ARG A 41 12.99 -19.87 12.53
N ASN A 42 13.28 -18.71 13.12
CA ASN A 42 12.58 -18.23 14.34
C ASN A 42 11.09 -17.93 14.11
N GLU A 43 10.67 -17.66 12.86
CA GLU A 43 9.26 -17.51 12.51
C GLU A 43 8.68 -18.73 11.79
N ALA A 44 9.50 -19.75 11.55
CA ALA A 44 9.09 -20.97 10.89
C ALA A 44 8.29 -21.89 11.79
N TYR A 45 7.49 -22.75 11.17
CA TYR A 45 6.69 -23.75 11.86
C TYR A 45 6.41 -24.96 10.97
N LYS A 46 6.11 -26.10 11.63
CA LYS A 46 5.43 -27.23 11.00
C LYS A 46 4.07 -27.38 11.65
N LEU A 47 3.01 -27.47 10.83
CA LEU A 47 1.62 -27.60 11.26
C LEU A 47 1.06 -28.90 10.71
N ARG A 48 0.56 -29.75 11.57
CA ARG A 48 -0.09 -31.01 11.23
C ARG A 48 -1.52 -31.04 11.77
N VAL A 49 -2.47 -31.21 10.87
CA VAL A 49 -3.90 -31.32 11.20
C VAL A 49 -4.38 -32.71 10.83
N THR A 50 -4.91 -33.45 11.79
CA THR A 50 -5.44 -34.80 11.62
C THR A 50 -6.77 -34.96 12.33
N SER A 51 -7.44 -36.08 12.15
CA SER A 51 -8.66 -36.42 12.93
C SER A 51 -8.41 -36.57 14.45
N LYS A 52 -7.15 -36.70 14.88
CA LYS A 52 -6.78 -36.82 16.29
C LYS A 52 -6.46 -35.47 16.95
N GLY A 53 -6.21 -34.43 16.18
CA GLY A 53 -5.87 -33.11 16.70
C GLY A 53 -4.95 -32.31 15.79
N VAL A 54 -4.48 -31.21 16.34
CA VAL A 54 -3.57 -30.25 15.69
C VAL A 54 -2.24 -30.27 16.45
N GLU A 55 -1.14 -30.45 15.73
CA GLU A 55 0.21 -30.36 16.27
C GLU A 55 0.95 -29.22 15.57
N ILE A 56 1.63 -28.38 16.36
CA ILE A 56 2.49 -27.31 15.90
C ILE A 56 3.90 -27.58 16.41
N GLU A 57 4.89 -27.65 15.51
CA GLU A 57 6.31 -27.61 15.88
C GLU A 57 6.86 -26.22 15.59
N ALA A 58 7.59 -25.62 16.51
CA ALA A 58 8.21 -24.30 16.37
C ALA A 58 9.44 -24.15 17.27
N ILE A 59 10.35 -23.25 16.88
CA ILE A 59 11.52 -22.87 17.68
C ILE A 59 11.12 -21.81 18.72
N THR A 60 10.22 -20.89 18.35
CA THR A 60 9.84 -19.73 19.16
C THR A 60 8.32 -19.56 19.25
N GLU A 61 7.88 -18.77 20.22
CA GLU A 61 6.47 -18.36 20.35
C GLU A 61 5.98 -17.63 19.08
N THR A 62 6.84 -16.92 18.38
CA THR A 62 6.50 -16.27 17.11
C THR A 62 6.16 -17.30 16.03
N GLY A 63 6.91 -18.39 15.93
CA GLY A 63 6.59 -19.49 15.01
C GLY A 63 5.23 -20.11 15.32
N VAL A 64 4.92 -20.34 16.60
CA VAL A 64 3.59 -20.81 17.05
C VAL A 64 2.50 -19.80 16.65
N TYR A 65 2.72 -18.51 16.90
CA TYR A 65 1.78 -17.47 16.53
C TYR A 65 1.50 -17.49 15.02
N ARG A 66 2.54 -17.62 14.16
CA ARG A 66 2.38 -17.72 12.69
C ARG A 66 1.59 -18.97 12.28
N ALA A 67 1.86 -20.12 12.92
CA ALA A 67 1.10 -21.36 12.70
C ALA A 67 -0.39 -21.18 13.03
N ILE A 68 -0.69 -20.52 14.16
CA ILE A 68 -2.07 -20.21 14.55
C ILE A 68 -2.78 -19.32 13.52
N GLN A 69 -2.08 -18.32 12.95
CA GLN A 69 -2.69 -17.50 11.89
C GLN A 69 -3.01 -18.35 10.64
N THR A 70 -2.15 -19.30 10.27
CA THR A 70 -2.44 -20.24 9.19
C THR A 70 -3.62 -21.15 9.54
N LEU A 71 -3.63 -21.70 10.74
CA LEU A 71 -4.74 -22.54 11.21
C LEU A 71 -6.09 -21.81 11.15
N ARG A 72 -6.11 -20.52 11.53
CA ARG A 72 -7.32 -19.68 11.43
C ARG A 72 -7.81 -19.53 9.98
N GLN A 73 -6.91 -19.41 9.00
CA GLN A 73 -7.27 -19.33 7.58
C GLN A 73 -7.76 -20.66 7.01
N LEU A 74 -7.34 -21.80 7.59
CA LEU A 74 -7.79 -23.15 7.22
C LEU A 74 -9.13 -23.53 7.85
N THR A 75 -9.68 -22.68 8.71
CA THR A 75 -10.89 -22.96 9.47
C THR A 75 -12.13 -22.61 8.66
N GLU A 76 -13.04 -23.55 8.48
CA GLU A 76 -14.30 -23.37 7.78
C GLU A 76 -15.50 -23.62 8.71
N LYS A 77 -16.57 -22.83 8.55
CA LYS A 77 -17.84 -23.09 9.22
C LYS A 77 -18.58 -24.22 8.51
N LYS A 78 -18.93 -25.27 9.23
CA LYS A 78 -19.68 -26.41 8.69
C LYS A 78 -20.87 -26.74 9.59
N GLY A 79 -22.06 -26.31 9.16
CA GLY A 79 -23.27 -26.40 10.01
C GLY A 79 -23.13 -25.54 11.26
N ASN A 80 -23.35 -26.12 12.44
CA ASN A 80 -23.18 -25.47 13.75
C ASN A 80 -21.75 -25.60 14.32
N GLY A 81 -20.82 -26.24 13.59
CA GLY A 81 -19.46 -26.47 14.03
C GLY A 81 -18.41 -25.81 13.12
N ILE A 82 -17.16 -26.05 13.47
CA ILE A 82 -15.98 -25.63 12.73
C ILE A 82 -15.30 -26.88 12.18
N ALA A 83 -14.89 -26.83 10.92
CA ALA A 83 -14.09 -27.86 10.29
C ALA A 83 -12.74 -27.27 9.87
N ILE A 84 -11.70 -28.07 9.98
CA ILE A 84 -10.36 -27.76 9.48
C ILE A 84 -9.93 -28.91 8.58
N THR A 85 -9.50 -28.60 7.38
CA THR A 85 -9.01 -29.62 6.44
C THR A 85 -7.73 -30.25 6.97
N GLY A 86 -7.65 -31.58 6.98
CA GLY A 86 -6.44 -32.31 7.35
C GLY A 86 -5.29 -31.98 6.41
N CYS A 87 -4.13 -31.60 6.96
CA CYS A 87 -2.97 -31.18 6.17
C CYS A 87 -1.67 -31.30 6.96
N GLU A 88 -0.57 -31.28 6.24
CA GLU A 88 0.78 -31.07 6.77
C GLU A 88 1.39 -29.88 6.04
N ILE A 89 1.88 -28.89 6.80
CA ILE A 89 2.44 -27.64 6.29
C ILE A 89 3.79 -27.43 6.96
N THR A 90 4.83 -27.20 6.17
CA THR A 90 6.10 -26.63 6.60
C THR A 90 6.23 -25.25 5.97
N ASP A 91 6.37 -24.20 6.77
CA ASP A 91 6.27 -22.84 6.28
C ASP A 91 7.22 -21.89 7.03
N TRP A 92 7.75 -20.92 6.32
CA TRP A 92 8.68 -19.90 6.84
C TRP A 92 8.64 -18.65 5.97
N PRO A 93 8.97 -17.46 6.51
CA PRO A 93 9.00 -16.24 5.71
C PRO A 93 10.26 -16.16 4.84
N ALA A 94 10.08 -15.74 3.59
CA ALA A 94 11.19 -15.48 2.68
C ALA A 94 11.98 -14.23 3.09
N PHE A 95 11.31 -13.23 3.69
CA PHE A 95 11.94 -11.99 4.17
C PHE A 95 11.68 -11.81 5.66
N ARG A 96 12.73 -11.40 6.41
CA ARG A 96 12.64 -11.22 7.87
C ARG A 96 11.88 -9.96 8.28
N ILE A 97 11.82 -8.91 7.42
CA ILE A 97 11.02 -7.69 7.61
C ILE A 97 9.88 -7.66 6.60
N ARG A 98 8.66 -7.56 7.11
CA ARG A 98 7.42 -7.46 6.35
C ARG A 98 6.56 -6.45 7.10
N GLY A 99 6.62 -5.20 6.67
CA GLY A 99 6.10 -4.10 7.49
C GLY A 99 5.15 -3.16 6.78
N PHE A 100 4.52 -2.32 7.58
CA PHE A 100 3.83 -1.14 7.13
C PHE A 100 4.28 0.08 7.94
N MET A 101 4.13 1.25 7.35
CA MET A 101 4.46 2.53 7.98
C MET A 101 3.23 3.46 7.95
N GLN A 102 3.02 4.18 9.05
CA GLN A 102 2.08 5.29 9.13
C GLN A 102 2.79 6.59 9.47
N ASP A 103 2.58 7.60 8.63
CA ASP A 103 3.02 8.96 8.85
C ASP A 103 2.02 9.69 9.77
N VAL A 104 2.26 9.61 11.06
CA VAL A 104 1.45 10.31 12.06
C VAL A 104 1.98 11.72 12.35
N GLY A 105 3.21 12.00 11.96
CA GLY A 105 3.84 13.31 12.08
C GLY A 105 3.03 14.37 11.35
N ARG A 106 2.66 14.09 10.08
CA ARG A 106 1.80 14.98 9.30
C ARG A 106 0.34 14.89 9.72
N THR A 107 -0.24 13.70 9.82
CA THR A 107 -1.66 13.53 10.17
C THR A 107 -1.81 12.56 11.33
N TYR A 108 -2.30 13.05 12.47
CA TYR A 108 -2.52 12.22 13.66
C TYR A 108 -3.52 11.11 13.39
N ILE A 109 -3.18 9.90 13.84
CA ILE A 109 -4.04 8.71 13.82
C ILE A 109 -4.19 8.23 15.26
N SER A 110 -5.41 7.93 15.71
CA SER A 110 -5.63 7.45 17.07
C SER A 110 -4.94 6.11 17.33
N THR A 111 -4.58 5.86 18.59
CA THR A 111 -4.01 4.57 18.99
C THR A 111 -4.99 3.42 18.77
N ASP A 112 -6.30 3.67 18.82
CA ASP A 112 -7.33 2.67 18.54
C ASP A 112 -7.33 2.25 17.06
N GLU A 113 -7.16 3.21 16.14
CA GLU A 113 -7.03 2.89 14.72
C GLU A 113 -5.73 2.15 14.44
N LEU A 114 -4.60 2.62 14.99
CA LEU A 114 -3.31 1.93 14.86
C LEU A 114 -3.36 0.49 15.42
N LYS A 115 -3.96 0.28 16.58
CA LYS A 115 -4.16 -1.07 17.15
C LYS A 115 -5.01 -1.96 16.25
N ARG A 116 -6.03 -1.39 15.60
CA ARG A 116 -6.87 -2.10 14.63
C ARG A 116 -6.08 -2.56 13.42
N GLU A 117 -5.30 -1.66 12.82
CA GLU A 117 -4.41 -1.99 11.69
C GLU A 117 -3.40 -3.07 12.07
N ILE A 118 -2.71 -2.92 13.18
CA ILE A 118 -1.71 -3.88 13.68
C ILE A 118 -2.36 -5.26 13.88
N ALA A 119 -3.50 -5.33 14.57
CA ALA A 119 -4.18 -6.59 14.84
C ALA A 119 -4.63 -7.32 13.57
N ILE A 120 -5.15 -6.58 12.58
CA ILE A 120 -5.55 -7.15 11.29
C ILE A 120 -4.32 -7.64 10.53
N LEU A 121 -3.29 -6.82 10.40
CA LEU A 121 -2.11 -7.14 9.60
C LEU A 121 -1.27 -8.27 10.20
N ALA A 122 -1.21 -8.37 11.52
CA ALA A 122 -0.55 -9.49 12.20
C ALA A 122 -1.16 -10.85 11.84
N ARG A 123 -2.48 -10.90 11.53
CA ARG A 123 -3.15 -12.13 11.04
C ARG A 123 -2.62 -12.59 9.67
N TYR A 124 -2.11 -11.65 8.88
CA TYR A 124 -1.47 -11.89 7.58
C TYR A 124 0.05 -11.94 7.66
N LYS A 125 0.59 -12.20 8.87
CA LYS A 125 2.02 -12.41 9.13
C LYS A 125 2.91 -11.20 8.87
N ILE A 126 2.33 -9.98 8.84
CA ILE A 126 3.09 -8.74 8.95
C ILE A 126 3.73 -8.70 10.33
N ASN A 127 5.00 -8.31 10.39
CA ASN A 127 5.79 -8.39 11.63
C ASN A 127 6.49 -7.09 12.01
N VAL A 128 6.26 -6.00 11.26
CA VAL A 128 6.85 -4.69 11.55
C VAL A 128 5.80 -3.60 11.40
N PHE A 129 5.72 -2.71 12.40
CA PHE A 129 5.05 -1.42 12.32
C PHE A 129 6.10 -0.32 12.47
N HIS A 130 6.29 0.48 11.43
CA HIS A 130 7.16 1.65 11.41
C HIS A 130 6.31 2.89 11.71
N TRP A 131 6.60 3.55 12.82
CA TRP A 131 5.83 4.67 13.33
C TRP A 131 6.58 5.99 13.15
N HIS A 132 6.24 6.73 12.09
CA HIS A 132 6.87 8.02 11.76
C HIS A 132 6.24 9.13 12.60
N LEU A 133 6.87 9.43 13.75
CA LEU A 133 6.30 10.24 14.84
C LEU A 133 6.51 11.74 14.69
N THR A 134 7.46 12.18 13.88
CA THR A 134 7.87 13.59 13.82
C THR A 134 7.96 14.09 12.39
N GLU A 135 7.52 15.33 12.19
CA GLU A 135 7.49 15.99 10.90
C GLU A 135 7.48 17.52 11.00
N ASN A 136 7.50 18.19 9.86
CA ASN A 136 7.37 19.65 9.79
C ASN A 136 6.10 20.16 10.46
N GLN A 137 5.00 19.40 10.41
CA GLN A 137 3.71 19.78 10.99
C GLN A 137 3.66 19.63 12.50
N ALA A 138 4.24 18.55 13.03
CA ALA A 138 4.14 18.24 14.45
C ALA A 138 5.24 17.29 14.96
N TRP A 139 5.47 17.37 16.23
CA TRP A 139 6.12 16.33 17.04
C TRP A 139 5.03 15.58 17.80
N ARG A 140 4.76 14.34 17.43
CA ARG A 140 3.58 13.60 17.93
C ARG A 140 3.80 12.79 19.19
N LEU A 141 5.03 12.64 19.68
CA LEU A 141 5.30 11.99 20.95
C LEU A 141 5.35 13.03 22.07
N GLN A 142 4.68 12.77 23.19
CA GLN A 142 4.80 13.62 24.39
C GLN A 142 6.26 13.75 24.81
N SER A 143 6.68 14.96 25.13
CA SER A 143 7.94 15.20 25.82
C SER A 143 7.69 15.78 27.21
N LYS A 144 8.19 15.12 28.25
CA LYS A 144 8.23 15.64 29.63
C LYS A 144 9.42 16.51 29.87
N VAL A 145 10.52 16.25 29.15
CA VAL A 145 11.74 17.06 29.22
C VAL A 145 11.51 18.44 28.61
N PHE A 146 10.78 18.50 27.51
CA PHE A 146 10.45 19.75 26.80
C PHE A 146 8.96 19.82 26.48
N PRO A 147 8.07 20.07 27.46
CA PRO A 147 6.61 20.06 27.24
C PRO A 147 6.15 21.04 26.15
N MET A 148 6.87 22.15 25.94
CA MET A 148 6.56 23.12 24.89
C MET A 148 6.62 22.54 23.48
N LEU A 149 7.26 21.39 23.28
CA LEU A 149 7.33 20.71 21.98
C LEU A 149 5.94 20.23 21.52
N ASN A 150 5.06 19.93 22.49
CA ASN A 150 3.68 19.49 22.21
C ASN A 150 2.64 20.64 22.31
N ASP A 151 3.09 21.88 22.56
CA ASP A 151 2.19 23.03 22.57
C ASP A 151 1.53 23.24 21.21
N SER A 152 0.26 23.61 21.23
CA SER A 152 -0.53 23.80 20.00
C SER A 152 0.05 24.86 19.07
N VAL A 153 0.77 25.85 19.59
CA VAL A 153 1.46 26.90 18.81
C VAL A 153 2.62 26.37 17.96
N ASN A 154 3.19 25.23 18.35
CA ASN A 154 4.29 24.57 17.65
C ASN A 154 3.82 23.46 16.68
N THR A 155 2.51 23.23 16.62
CA THR A 155 1.88 22.23 15.75
C THR A 155 1.01 22.92 14.70
N THR A 156 1.32 22.74 13.42
CA THR A 156 0.61 23.42 12.32
C THR A 156 -0.57 22.63 11.80
N ARG A 157 -0.61 21.32 12.02
CA ARG A 157 -1.73 20.45 11.61
C ARG A 157 -2.25 19.68 12.81
N GLN A 158 -3.55 19.72 13.08
CA GLN A 158 -4.21 19.09 14.21
C GLN A 158 -3.54 19.47 15.57
N PRO A 159 -3.53 20.77 15.95
CA PRO A 159 -2.95 21.23 17.21
C PRO A 159 -3.51 20.48 18.42
N GLY A 160 -2.65 20.17 19.39
CA GLY A 160 -3.02 19.44 20.60
C GLY A 160 -3.17 17.93 20.44
N LYS A 161 -2.97 17.40 19.22
CA LYS A 161 -2.97 15.95 18.96
C LYS A 161 -1.54 15.41 19.02
N TYR A 162 -1.27 14.57 20.02
CA TYR A 162 -0.02 13.84 20.21
C TYR A 162 -0.30 12.60 21.06
N TYR A 163 0.62 11.66 21.09
CA TYR A 163 0.57 10.46 21.92
C TYR A 163 1.25 10.73 23.25
N THR A 164 0.60 10.42 24.35
CA THR A 164 1.24 10.40 25.67
C THR A 164 2.30 9.29 25.71
N LEU A 165 3.27 9.41 26.62
CA LEU A 165 4.28 8.35 26.80
C LEU A 165 3.64 7.04 27.27
N GLU A 166 2.50 7.11 27.94
CA GLU A 166 1.73 5.93 28.36
C GLU A 166 1.08 5.25 27.16
N GLU A 167 0.34 5.98 26.31
CA GLU A 167 -0.23 5.46 25.06
C GLU A 167 0.85 4.85 24.15
N ALA A 168 2.04 5.48 24.09
CA ALA A 168 3.14 4.96 23.30
C ALA A 168 3.66 3.62 23.85
N ARG A 169 3.79 3.47 25.17
CA ARG A 169 4.16 2.19 25.81
C ARG A 169 3.10 1.13 25.63
N GLU A 170 1.82 1.49 25.76
CA GLU A 170 0.71 0.56 25.52
C GLU A 170 0.70 0.07 24.07
N LEU A 171 0.94 0.94 23.09
CA LEU A 171 1.00 0.54 21.69
C LEU A 171 2.20 -0.38 21.42
N ALA A 172 3.36 -0.10 22.03
CA ALA A 172 4.52 -0.97 21.93
C ALA A 172 4.24 -2.36 22.54
N ALA A 173 3.59 -2.40 23.70
CA ALA A 173 3.17 -3.66 24.33
C ALA A 173 2.15 -4.41 23.47
N PHE A 174 1.21 -3.70 22.87
CA PHE A 174 0.22 -4.27 21.93
C PHE A 174 0.89 -4.87 20.69
N CYS A 175 1.87 -4.19 20.11
CA CYS A 175 2.67 -4.73 19.01
C CYS A 175 3.37 -6.03 19.42
N LYS A 176 4.02 -6.03 20.59
CA LYS A 176 4.72 -7.22 21.13
C LYS A 176 3.78 -8.42 21.31
N GLN A 177 2.56 -8.19 21.82
CA GLN A 177 1.53 -9.23 21.98
C GLN A 177 1.09 -9.84 20.63
N HIS A 178 1.17 -9.07 19.55
CA HIS A 178 0.83 -9.51 18.20
C HIS A 178 2.05 -9.98 17.39
N HIS A 179 3.20 -10.16 18.04
CA HIS A 179 4.47 -10.51 17.39
C HIS A 179 4.80 -9.57 16.22
N VAL A 180 4.55 -8.27 16.43
CA VAL A 180 4.90 -7.16 15.53
C VAL A 180 5.98 -6.33 16.21
N LEU A 181 7.09 -6.13 15.52
CA LEU A 181 8.16 -5.24 15.95
C LEU A 181 7.76 -3.79 15.68
N LEU A 182 7.67 -2.96 16.72
CA LEU A 182 7.54 -1.53 16.58
C LEU A 182 8.91 -0.90 16.28
N ILE A 183 8.98 -0.07 15.26
CA ILE A 183 10.12 0.77 14.92
C ILE A 183 9.66 2.23 15.02
N PRO A 184 9.93 2.92 16.14
CA PRO A 184 9.66 4.35 16.24
C PRO A 184 10.68 5.14 15.41
N GLU A 185 10.22 6.22 14.78
CA GLU A 185 11.07 7.14 14.04
C GLU A 185 11.00 8.54 14.61
N ILE A 186 12.17 9.10 14.83
CA ILE A 186 12.40 10.53 15.09
C ILE A 186 13.27 11.03 13.94
N ASP A 187 12.65 11.69 12.98
CA ASP A 187 13.33 12.16 11.78
C ASP A 187 14.26 13.34 12.11
N MET A 188 15.51 13.22 11.67
CA MET A 188 16.58 14.18 11.95
C MET A 188 17.67 14.15 10.87
N PRO A 189 18.26 15.27 10.48
CA PRO A 189 17.90 16.63 10.86
C PRO A 189 16.85 17.25 9.94
N GLY A 190 16.41 16.53 8.90
CA GLY A 190 15.32 16.92 8.00
C GLY A 190 13.96 16.87 8.68
N HIS A 191 12.92 17.30 7.95
CA HIS A 191 11.52 17.24 8.41
C HIS A 191 11.28 17.74 9.84
N SER A 192 12.06 18.76 10.26
CA SER A 192 12.23 19.17 11.65
C SER A 192 11.65 20.54 11.99
N ALA A 193 10.76 21.09 11.14
CA ALA A 193 10.25 22.45 11.37
C ALA A 193 9.48 22.60 12.69
N ALA A 194 8.84 21.55 13.21
CA ALA A 194 8.22 21.57 14.54
C ALA A 194 9.27 21.78 15.65
N PHE A 195 10.42 21.10 15.57
CA PHE A 195 11.55 21.28 16.47
C PHE A 195 12.09 22.71 16.37
N VAL A 196 12.34 23.20 15.16
CA VAL A 196 12.88 24.55 14.94
C VAL A 196 11.91 25.64 15.44
N ARG A 197 10.60 25.48 15.26
CA ARG A 197 9.60 26.42 15.81
C ARG A 197 9.68 26.50 17.34
N THR A 198 9.86 25.33 17.98
CA THR A 198 9.91 25.24 19.44
C THR A 198 11.19 25.84 20.02
N PHE A 199 12.34 25.44 19.51
CA PHE A 199 13.62 25.72 20.14
C PHE A 199 14.38 26.86 19.50
N ARG A 200 14.02 27.32 18.31
CA ARG A 200 14.74 28.34 17.52
C ARG A 200 16.17 27.94 17.16
N HIS A 201 16.45 26.65 17.16
CA HIS A 201 17.73 26.05 16.79
C HIS A 201 17.51 25.01 15.70
N ASP A 202 18.44 24.95 14.74
CA ASP A 202 18.56 23.81 13.81
C ASP A 202 19.07 22.60 14.60
N MET A 203 18.58 21.40 14.26
CA MET A 203 19.02 20.16 14.92
C MET A 203 20.52 19.93 14.80
N GLN A 204 21.16 20.40 13.71
CA GLN A 204 22.60 20.27 13.47
C GLN A 204 23.45 21.29 14.20
N SER A 205 22.85 22.31 14.86
CA SER A 205 23.58 23.27 15.69
C SER A 205 24.04 22.59 16.99
N PRO A 206 25.09 23.12 17.66
CA PRO A 206 25.54 22.57 18.95
C PRO A 206 24.44 22.51 20.01
N GLU A 207 23.59 23.53 20.08
CA GLU A 207 22.44 23.60 20.99
C GLU A 207 21.35 22.63 20.58
N GLY A 208 21.02 22.54 19.26
CA GLY A 208 20.05 21.59 18.71
C GLY A 208 20.44 20.15 19.00
N MET A 209 21.71 19.81 18.84
CA MET A 209 22.22 18.46 19.14
C MET A 209 22.11 18.10 20.62
N LYS A 210 22.35 19.07 21.54
CA LYS A 210 22.16 18.84 22.98
C LYS A 210 20.70 18.56 23.33
N ILE A 211 19.78 19.37 22.78
CA ILE A 211 18.34 19.18 22.97
C ILE A 211 17.90 17.83 22.40
N LEU A 212 18.35 17.50 21.18
CA LEU A 212 18.00 16.27 20.51
C LEU A 212 18.45 15.03 21.29
N LYS A 213 19.64 15.06 21.91
CA LYS A 213 20.11 13.96 22.77
C LYS A 213 19.20 13.72 23.97
N LEU A 214 18.70 14.78 24.62
CA LEU A 214 17.74 14.62 25.72
C LEU A 214 16.41 14.07 25.25
N LEU A 215 15.95 14.42 24.04
CA LEU A 215 14.77 13.82 23.43
C LEU A 215 15.00 12.35 23.06
N ILE A 216 16.18 12.01 22.55
CA ILE A 216 16.55 10.60 22.27
C ILE A 216 16.57 9.77 23.57
N ASP A 217 17.05 10.33 24.68
CA ASP A 217 16.99 9.67 25.99
C ASP A 217 15.55 9.33 26.36
N GLU A 218 14.65 10.30 26.30
CA GLU A 218 13.23 10.12 26.62
C GLU A 218 12.57 9.09 25.69
N VAL A 219 12.88 9.11 24.39
CA VAL A 219 12.38 8.12 23.41
C VAL A 219 12.90 6.72 23.73
N CYS A 220 14.20 6.58 23.99
CA CYS A 220 14.81 5.28 24.30
C CYS A 220 14.31 4.68 25.62
N GLU A 221 14.01 5.52 26.61
CA GLU A 221 13.39 5.10 27.88
C GLU A 221 11.91 4.74 27.73
N THR A 222 11.23 5.36 26.78
CA THR A 222 9.81 5.12 26.53
C THR A 222 9.58 3.78 25.83
N PHE A 223 10.43 3.44 24.85
CA PHE A 223 10.23 2.27 23.98
C PHE A 223 11.21 1.13 24.32
N ASP A 224 10.69 0.03 24.86
CA ASP A 224 11.43 -1.23 24.99
C ASP A 224 11.45 -1.99 23.64
N VAL A 225 12.16 -1.41 22.68
CA VAL A 225 12.31 -1.95 21.31
C VAL A 225 13.78 -1.93 20.88
N PRO A 226 14.22 -2.82 19.98
CA PRO A 226 15.64 -2.92 19.63
C PRO A 226 16.11 -1.85 18.66
N TYR A 227 15.22 -1.14 17.95
CA TYR A 227 15.58 -0.19 16.89
C TYR A 227 15.01 1.19 17.16
N LEU A 228 15.75 2.23 16.76
CA LEU A 228 15.27 3.58 16.53
C LEU A 228 15.61 3.97 15.08
N HIS A 229 14.60 4.44 14.34
CA HIS A 229 14.81 5.03 13.02
C HIS A 229 15.07 6.53 13.19
N ILE A 230 16.14 7.03 12.58
CA ILE A 230 16.58 8.43 12.74
C ILE A 230 16.35 9.30 11.50
N GLY A 231 15.59 8.80 10.52
CA GLY A 231 15.32 9.56 9.30
C GLY A 231 16.54 9.74 8.42
N THR A 232 16.96 10.97 8.20
CA THR A 232 18.12 11.46 7.43
C THR A 232 17.90 11.70 5.94
N ASP A 233 16.65 11.71 5.49
CA ASP A 233 16.28 12.00 4.10
C ASP A 233 16.02 13.51 3.86
N GLU A 234 16.00 13.87 2.59
CA GLU A 234 15.57 15.17 2.04
C GLU A 234 16.18 16.42 2.72
N VAL A 235 17.41 16.33 3.21
CA VAL A 235 18.07 17.40 3.92
C VAL A 235 19.50 17.65 3.44
N GLN A 236 19.96 18.88 3.57
CA GLN A 236 21.36 19.23 3.41
C GLN A 236 22.09 19.10 4.74
N PHE A 237 23.12 18.28 4.78
CA PHE A 237 23.98 18.15 5.97
C PHE A 237 24.98 19.30 6.03
N THR A 238 24.78 20.19 6.99
CA THR A 238 25.65 21.35 7.24
C THR A 238 26.71 21.07 8.30
N ASN A 239 26.48 20.04 9.13
CA ASN A 239 27.43 19.55 10.14
C ASN A 239 27.79 18.09 9.81
N PRO A 240 29.05 17.81 9.39
CA PRO A 240 29.48 16.48 9.01
C PRO A 240 29.54 15.48 10.18
N ASP A 241 29.61 15.97 11.43
CA ASP A 241 29.64 15.13 12.62
C ASP A 241 28.24 14.77 13.14
N PHE A 242 27.19 15.42 12.65
CA PHE A 242 25.83 15.24 13.16
C PHE A 242 25.36 13.80 13.12
N VAL A 243 25.34 13.16 11.94
CA VAL A 243 24.82 11.80 11.79
C VAL A 243 25.69 10.77 12.52
N PRO A 244 27.03 10.78 12.39
CA PRO A 244 27.89 9.87 13.16
C PRO A 244 27.68 9.99 14.67
N GLU A 245 27.54 11.22 15.20
CA GLU A 245 27.35 11.46 16.63
C GLU A 245 25.96 10.98 17.09
N MET A 246 24.88 11.21 16.31
CA MET A 246 23.55 10.73 16.65
C MET A 246 23.45 9.21 16.60
N VAL A 247 24.05 8.56 15.61
CA VAL A 247 24.13 7.09 15.55
C VAL A 247 24.86 6.53 16.77
N ALA A 248 26.03 7.08 17.10
CA ALA A 248 26.80 6.66 18.27
C ALA A 248 26.00 6.86 19.56
N TYR A 249 25.28 7.98 19.67
CA TYR A 249 24.47 8.29 20.84
C TYR A 249 23.31 7.30 21.03
N VAL A 250 22.54 7.03 19.98
CA VAL A 250 21.46 6.05 20.02
C VAL A 250 21.98 4.65 20.37
N ARG A 251 23.13 4.25 19.79
CA ARG A 251 23.78 2.97 20.13
C ARG A 251 24.24 2.93 21.59
N SER A 252 24.67 4.05 22.17
CA SER A 252 25.03 4.13 23.59
C SER A 252 23.85 3.87 24.53
N LYS A 253 22.60 4.02 24.03
CA LYS A 253 21.37 3.68 24.74
C LYS A 253 20.93 2.21 24.51
N GLY A 254 21.78 1.39 23.91
CA GLY A 254 21.51 -0.03 23.64
C GLY A 254 20.55 -0.29 22.46
N LYS A 255 20.26 0.72 21.64
CA LYS A 255 19.42 0.59 20.46
C LYS A 255 20.27 0.45 19.18
N LYS A 256 19.74 -0.28 18.21
CA LYS A 256 20.24 -0.31 16.84
C LYS A 256 19.60 0.82 16.04
N VAL A 257 20.28 1.28 15.00
CA VAL A 257 19.88 2.46 14.24
C VAL A 257 19.50 2.11 12.82
N ILE A 258 18.36 2.62 12.38
CA ILE A 258 17.88 2.58 10.99
C ILE A 258 17.86 4.00 10.45
N SER A 259 18.14 4.16 9.14
CA SER A 259 18.18 5.46 8.48
C SER A 259 17.72 5.35 7.03
N TRP A 260 17.10 6.39 6.50
CA TRP A 260 16.68 6.45 5.10
C TRP A 260 17.87 6.44 4.11
N ASN A 261 17.64 5.84 2.94
CA ASN A 261 18.57 5.85 1.81
C ASN A 261 17.77 6.09 0.50
N PRO A 262 18.03 7.13 -0.28
CA PRO A 262 19.08 8.16 -0.13
C PRO A 262 18.93 8.99 1.15
N GLY A 263 20.07 9.39 1.69
CA GLY A 263 20.23 10.20 2.89
C GLY A 263 21.71 10.33 3.18
N TRP A 264 22.11 10.10 4.43
CA TRP A 264 23.52 10.03 4.77
C TRP A 264 24.19 8.79 4.14
N HIS A 265 25.42 8.92 3.70
CA HIS A 265 26.18 7.81 3.11
C HIS A 265 26.98 7.06 4.19
N TYR A 266 26.62 5.80 4.41
CA TYR A 266 27.26 4.94 5.42
C TYR A 266 28.24 3.96 4.81
N LYS A 267 29.27 3.58 5.61
CA LYS A 267 30.08 2.39 5.38
C LYS A 267 29.57 1.22 6.25
N PRO A 268 29.90 -0.03 5.89
CA PRO A 268 29.59 -1.18 6.76
C PRO A 268 30.10 -0.97 8.19
N GLY A 269 29.22 -1.22 9.17
CA GLY A 269 29.49 -1.00 10.59
C GLY A 269 29.11 0.39 11.13
N GLU A 270 28.93 1.40 10.27
CA GLU A 270 28.52 2.75 10.69
C GLU A 270 27.02 2.86 10.98
N ILE A 271 26.21 1.97 10.42
CA ILE A 271 24.76 1.88 10.62
C ILE A 271 24.33 0.42 10.78
N ASP A 272 23.22 0.16 11.43
CA ASP A 272 22.72 -1.21 11.62
C ASP A 272 21.80 -1.65 10.49
N MET A 273 21.08 -0.72 9.83
CA MET A 273 20.22 -0.98 8.68
C MET A 273 19.92 0.30 7.92
N THR A 274 19.74 0.20 6.61
CA THR A 274 19.23 1.30 5.76
C THR A 274 17.83 0.99 5.26
N HIS A 275 17.03 2.04 5.07
CA HIS A 275 15.67 1.95 4.56
C HIS A 275 15.57 2.70 3.22
N LEU A 276 15.42 1.96 2.13
CA LEU A 276 15.43 2.50 0.77
C LEU A 276 14.06 3.11 0.46
N TRP A 277 14.00 4.43 0.30
CA TRP A 277 12.74 5.15 0.09
C TRP A 277 12.53 5.66 -1.33
N SER A 278 13.60 5.83 -2.11
CA SER A 278 13.55 6.34 -3.48
C SER A 278 14.18 5.33 -4.44
N TYR A 279 13.73 5.31 -5.70
CA TYR A 279 14.35 4.49 -6.76
C TYR A 279 15.88 4.68 -6.87
N ARG A 280 16.41 5.79 -6.37
CA ARG A 280 17.84 6.08 -6.29
C ARG A 280 18.54 5.34 -5.14
N GLY A 281 17.80 4.86 -4.15
CA GLY A 281 18.31 4.08 -3.03
C GLY A 281 18.88 2.74 -3.48
N LYS A 282 20.04 2.37 -2.92
CA LYS A 282 20.71 1.12 -3.26
C LYS A 282 21.13 0.37 -2.00
N ALA A 283 20.82 -0.92 -1.97
CA ALA A 283 21.37 -1.81 -0.96
C ALA A 283 22.90 -1.89 -1.11
N GLN A 284 23.58 -1.95 0.01
CA GLN A 284 25.02 -2.03 0.08
C GLN A 284 25.43 -3.34 0.78
N LYS A 285 26.44 -4.02 0.24
CA LYS A 285 26.97 -5.23 0.88
C LYS A 285 27.47 -4.90 2.31
N GLY A 286 27.06 -5.70 3.27
CA GLY A 286 27.43 -5.54 4.68
C GLY A 286 26.56 -4.52 5.44
N ILE A 287 25.51 -3.97 4.83
CA ILE A 287 24.49 -3.14 5.50
C ILE A 287 23.12 -3.69 5.12
N PRO A 288 22.38 -4.30 6.06
CA PRO A 288 21.03 -4.77 5.79
C PRO A 288 20.13 -3.63 5.29
N ALA A 289 19.31 -3.90 4.26
CA ALA A 289 18.42 -2.92 3.69
C ALA A 289 16.93 -3.34 3.79
N ILE A 290 16.05 -2.37 3.96
CA ILE A 290 14.60 -2.50 3.78
C ILE A 290 14.26 -1.84 2.45
N ASP A 291 13.47 -2.49 1.59
CA ASP A 291 13.07 -1.94 0.30
C ASP A 291 11.66 -1.33 0.37
N SER A 292 11.55 -0.01 0.23
CA SER A 292 10.29 0.72 0.07
C SER A 292 10.28 1.62 -1.17
N ARG A 293 11.20 1.41 -2.12
CA ARG A 293 11.46 2.33 -3.25
C ARG A 293 10.26 2.56 -4.17
N PHE A 294 9.35 1.59 -4.28
CA PHE A 294 8.11 1.68 -5.07
C PHE A 294 6.87 1.32 -4.22
N HIS A 295 6.99 1.36 -2.90
CA HIS A 295 5.99 0.88 -1.95
C HIS A 295 5.29 2.04 -1.21
N TYR A 296 4.96 3.11 -1.94
CA TYR A 296 4.28 4.30 -1.42
C TYR A 296 2.83 4.31 -1.87
N LEU A 297 1.92 3.90 -0.99
CA LEU A 297 0.49 3.74 -1.27
C LEU A 297 -0.21 5.02 -1.69
N ASN A 298 0.28 6.15 -1.20
CA ASN A 298 -0.25 7.48 -1.55
C ASN A 298 -0.08 7.85 -3.04
N HIS A 299 0.69 7.08 -3.81
CA HIS A 299 0.82 7.21 -5.26
C HIS A 299 0.05 6.14 -6.05
N PHE A 300 -0.44 5.09 -5.40
CA PHE A 300 -0.99 3.92 -6.08
C PHE A 300 -2.38 4.17 -6.68
N ASP A 301 -2.62 3.58 -7.85
CA ASP A 301 -3.95 3.30 -8.35
C ASP A 301 -4.59 2.15 -7.57
N THR A 302 -5.90 2.06 -7.63
CA THR A 302 -6.67 1.04 -6.93
C THR A 302 -6.38 -0.38 -7.43
N PHE A 303 -6.05 -0.56 -8.71
CA PHE A 303 -5.97 -1.86 -9.38
C PHE A 303 -4.59 -2.18 -9.93
N ALA A 304 -4.04 -1.31 -10.77
CA ALA A 304 -2.83 -1.59 -11.53
C ALA A 304 -1.59 -1.77 -10.65
N ASP A 305 -1.43 -0.92 -9.65
CA ASP A 305 -0.29 -1.00 -8.72
C ASP A 305 -0.38 -2.22 -7.80
N LEU A 306 -1.59 -2.73 -7.50
CA LEU A 306 -1.75 -3.96 -6.74
C LEU A 306 -1.16 -5.16 -7.48
N PHE A 307 -1.37 -5.26 -8.81
CA PHE A 307 -0.71 -6.27 -9.62
C PHE A 307 0.80 -6.12 -9.56
N ALA A 308 1.32 -4.91 -9.77
CA ALA A 308 2.75 -4.63 -9.72
C ALA A 308 3.36 -5.04 -8.37
N LEU A 309 2.70 -4.71 -7.28
CA LEU A 309 3.13 -5.05 -5.93
C LEU A 309 3.18 -6.56 -5.68
N TYR A 310 2.14 -7.31 -6.14
CA TYR A 310 2.11 -8.75 -6.01
C TYR A 310 3.14 -9.45 -6.90
N ASN A 311 3.29 -9.00 -8.15
CA ASN A 311 4.10 -9.67 -9.16
C ASN A 311 5.59 -9.38 -9.03
N SER A 312 5.96 -8.23 -8.45
CA SER A 312 7.34 -7.79 -8.37
C SER A 312 8.12 -8.50 -7.26
N ARG A 313 9.37 -8.82 -7.55
CA ARG A 313 10.37 -9.23 -6.54
C ARG A 313 10.67 -8.07 -5.60
N ILE A 314 10.90 -8.35 -4.34
CA ILE A 314 11.40 -7.34 -3.39
C ILE A 314 12.86 -7.08 -3.71
N TYR A 315 13.24 -5.84 -4.01
CA TYR A 315 14.58 -5.44 -4.46
C TYR A 315 15.16 -6.31 -5.60
N ASN A 316 14.29 -6.86 -6.47
CA ASN A 316 14.64 -7.80 -7.52
C ASN A 316 15.26 -9.13 -7.03
N GLU A 317 15.04 -9.49 -5.75
CA GLU A 317 15.53 -10.73 -5.15
C GLU A 317 14.37 -11.70 -4.89
N LEU A 318 14.67 -13.00 -4.95
CA LEU A 318 13.68 -14.06 -4.72
C LEU A 318 13.36 -14.21 -3.22
N GLN A 319 14.31 -13.90 -2.37
CA GLN A 319 14.22 -14.02 -0.91
C GLN A 319 15.19 -13.06 -0.23
N GLY A 320 15.04 -12.86 1.05
CA GLY A 320 15.93 -12.05 1.87
C GLY A 320 17.32 -12.66 2.05
N SER A 321 18.23 -11.82 2.51
CA SER A 321 19.61 -12.16 2.81
C SER A 321 20.12 -11.31 3.98
N ASP A 322 21.39 -11.43 4.32
CA ASP A 322 22.03 -10.56 5.32
C ASP A 322 22.05 -9.10 4.85
N ASP A 323 22.13 -8.85 3.54
CA ASP A 323 22.14 -7.52 2.94
C ASP A 323 20.73 -7.00 2.59
N LEU A 324 19.71 -7.86 2.61
CA LEU A 324 18.33 -7.50 2.29
C LEU A 324 17.36 -8.07 3.33
N ALA A 325 16.90 -7.21 4.23
CA ALA A 325 16.02 -7.60 5.32
C ALA A 325 14.58 -7.87 4.89
N GLY A 326 14.06 -7.08 3.93
CA GLY A 326 12.68 -7.19 3.49
C GLY A 326 12.10 -5.88 2.98
N THR A 327 10.82 -5.65 3.25
CA THR A 327 10.08 -4.51 2.72
C THR A 327 9.12 -3.91 3.74
N ILE A 328 8.86 -2.61 3.59
CA ILE A 328 7.81 -1.88 4.30
C ILE A 328 6.98 -1.13 3.27
N LEU A 329 5.66 -1.26 3.38
CA LEU A 329 4.68 -0.52 2.59
C LEU A 329 4.29 0.75 3.35
N ALA A 330 4.47 1.91 2.74
CA ALA A 330 4.37 3.19 3.43
C ALA A 330 3.11 3.98 3.04
N ILE A 331 2.47 4.58 4.05
CA ILE A 331 1.48 5.63 3.86
C ILE A 331 2.09 6.96 4.32
N TRP A 332 2.27 7.87 3.37
CA TRP A 332 2.61 9.26 3.66
C TRP A 332 1.35 10.12 3.63
N ASN A 333 1.12 10.84 4.71
CA ASN A 333 -0.07 11.67 4.89
C ASN A 333 0.22 13.15 4.57
N ASP A 334 0.91 13.42 3.47
CA ASP A 334 1.26 14.78 3.04
C ASP A 334 0.03 15.65 2.89
N ARG A 335 -1.00 15.16 2.17
CA ARG A 335 -2.31 15.82 2.10
C ARG A 335 -3.10 15.56 3.37
N MET A 336 -3.77 16.59 3.86
CA MET A 336 -4.65 16.47 5.01
C MET A 336 -5.87 15.60 4.65
N ILE A 337 -6.15 14.57 5.45
CA ILE A 337 -7.28 13.65 5.31
C ILE A 337 -8.10 13.66 6.60
N GLN A 338 -9.40 13.76 6.51
CA GLN A 338 -10.35 13.66 7.62
C GLN A 338 -11.66 13.04 7.13
N PRO A 339 -12.29 12.14 7.90
CA PRO A 339 -11.86 11.56 9.18
C PRO A 339 -10.68 10.58 9.02
N GLU A 340 -10.07 10.14 10.13
CA GLU A 340 -8.90 9.25 10.12
C GLU A 340 -9.14 7.91 9.40
N ALA A 341 -10.37 7.39 9.44
CA ALA A 341 -10.76 6.17 8.71
C ALA A 341 -10.57 6.31 7.18
N ASP A 342 -10.59 7.53 6.66
CA ASP A 342 -10.37 7.78 5.24
C ASP A 342 -8.89 7.63 4.84
N ILE A 343 -7.95 7.63 5.77
CA ILE A 343 -6.53 7.39 5.49
C ILE A 343 -6.36 6.00 4.86
N VAL A 344 -6.89 4.96 5.49
CA VAL A 344 -6.84 3.59 4.97
C VAL A 344 -7.70 3.41 3.72
N LYS A 345 -8.83 4.11 3.62
CA LYS A 345 -9.74 4.09 2.47
C LYS A 345 -9.10 4.75 1.25
N GLN A 346 -8.60 5.98 1.38
CA GLN A 346 -7.97 6.76 0.32
C GLN A 346 -6.74 6.06 -0.28
N ASN A 347 -6.03 5.30 0.52
CA ASN A 347 -4.80 4.60 0.12
C ASN A 347 -5.04 3.15 -0.31
N ASN A 348 -6.29 2.68 -0.37
CA ASN A 348 -6.63 1.28 -0.65
C ASN A 348 -5.76 0.29 0.16
N PHE A 349 -5.63 0.56 1.46
CA PHE A 349 -4.61 0.01 2.35
C PHE A 349 -4.63 -1.52 2.41
N TYR A 350 -5.78 -2.11 2.78
CA TYR A 350 -5.84 -3.55 3.06
C TYR A 350 -5.55 -4.43 1.83
N PRO A 351 -6.13 -4.19 0.64
CA PRO A 351 -5.77 -5.01 -0.53
C PRO A 351 -4.28 -5.00 -0.84
N ASN A 352 -3.66 -3.81 -0.79
CA ASN A 352 -2.22 -3.66 -1.05
C ASN A 352 -1.36 -4.33 0.02
N MET A 353 -1.75 -4.22 1.31
CA MET A 353 -1.05 -4.89 2.40
C MET A 353 -1.09 -6.41 2.25
N LEU A 354 -2.22 -6.99 1.82
CA LEU A 354 -2.32 -8.43 1.60
C LEU A 354 -1.44 -8.90 0.44
N ALA A 355 -1.35 -8.12 -0.64
CA ALA A 355 -0.46 -8.41 -1.76
C ALA A 355 1.02 -8.41 -1.32
N MET A 356 1.43 -7.39 -0.58
CA MET A 356 2.78 -7.30 -0.04
C MET A 356 3.06 -8.41 0.99
N ALA A 357 2.09 -8.69 1.88
CA ALA A 357 2.23 -9.73 2.90
C ALA A 357 2.51 -11.10 2.26
N GLU A 358 1.76 -11.46 1.22
CA GLU A 358 1.99 -12.72 0.50
C GLU A 358 3.34 -12.72 -0.21
N ARG A 359 3.70 -11.63 -0.91
CA ARG A 359 5.00 -11.53 -1.58
C ARG A 359 6.16 -11.62 -0.59
N ALA A 360 6.09 -10.92 0.51
CA ALA A 360 7.17 -10.89 1.49
C ALA A 360 7.27 -12.19 2.32
N TRP A 361 6.14 -12.89 2.51
CA TRP A 361 6.15 -14.19 3.16
C TRP A 361 6.66 -15.29 2.24
N ARG A 362 6.11 -15.41 1.02
CA ARG A 362 6.46 -16.48 0.08
C ARG A 362 7.76 -16.25 -0.66
N GLY A 363 8.18 -14.99 -0.81
CA GLY A 363 9.26 -14.64 -1.72
C GLY A 363 8.86 -14.82 -3.18
N GLY A 364 9.83 -14.91 -4.06
CA GLY A 364 9.59 -15.05 -5.50
C GLY A 364 9.13 -13.75 -6.16
N GLY A 365 8.24 -13.88 -7.11
CA GLY A 365 7.88 -12.84 -8.06
C GLY A 365 8.54 -13.08 -9.41
N THR A 366 8.04 -12.47 -10.47
CA THR A 366 8.58 -12.69 -11.81
C THR A 366 9.73 -11.75 -12.13
N GLU A 367 9.54 -10.47 -11.84
CA GLU A 367 10.48 -9.41 -12.17
C GLU A 367 10.34 -8.28 -11.15
N TYR A 368 11.22 -7.30 -11.25
CA TYR A 368 11.09 -6.06 -10.51
C TYR A 368 10.14 -5.08 -11.24
N PHE A 369 9.75 -3.99 -10.59
CA PHE A 369 8.86 -2.98 -11.15
C PHE A 369 9.29 -2.43 -12.52
N ASP A 370 10.58 -2.46 -12.82
CA ASP A 370 11.18 -1.87 -14.01
C ASP A 370 10.97 -2.66 -15.32
N LYS A 371 10.37 -3.85 -15.27
CA LYS A 371 10.18 -4.68 -16.47
C LYS A 371 8.73 -4.98 -16.79
N GLN A 372 8.01 -5.61 -15.88
CA GLN A 372 6.59 -5.92 -16.05
C GLN A 372 5.71 -4.75 -15.58
N GLY A 373 6.10 -4.07 -14.50
CA GLY A 373 5.39 -2.93 -13.95
C GLY A 373 3.93 -3.25 -13.62
N THR A 374 3.05 -2.37 -14.09
CA THR A 374 1.60 -2.45 -13.84
C THR A 374 0.81 -3.19 -14.92
N VAL A 375 1.46 -3.66 -15.99
CA VAL A 375 0.80 -4.29 -17.14
C VAL A 375 0.54 -5.76 -16.85
N LEU A 376 -0.73 -6.17 -16.77
CA LEU A 376 -1.06 -7.58 -16.67
C LEU A 376 -0.61 -8.31 -17.95
N PRO A 377 0.13 -9.42 -17.83
CA PRO A 377 0.59 -10.19 -18.98
C PRO A 377 -0.55 -11.00 -19.61
N SER A 378 -0.23 -11.76 -20.66
CA SER A 378 -1.16 -12.68 -21.30
C SER A 378 -1.76 -13.68 -20.30
N GLU A 379 -3.05 -14.02 -20.48
CA GLU A 379 -3.78 -14.97 -19.64
C GLU A 379 -3.13 -16.36 -19.56
N ASP A 380 -2.39 -16.75 -20.59
CA ASP A 380 -1.69 -18.04 -20.63
C ASP A 380 -0.40 -18.06 -19.81
N SER A 381 0.10 -16.89 -19.40
CA SER A 381 1.34 -16.79 -18.63
C SER A 381 1.19 -17.29 -17.20
N GLU A 382 2.26 -17.85 -16.64
CA GLU A 382 2.30 -18.27 -15.23
C GLU A 382 2.11 -17.09 -14.27
N SER A 383 2.62 -15.92 -14.63
CA SER A 383 2.47 -14.69 -13.85
C SER A 383 0.99 -14.26 -13.75
N PHE A 384 0.26 -14.29 -14.87
CA PHE A 384 -1.17 -13.99 -14.86
C PHE A 384 -1.96 -15.00 -14.02
N LYS A 385 -1.72 -16.31 -14.24
CA LYS A 385 -2.40 -17.38 -13.48
C LYS A 385 -2.14 -17.27 -11.98
N SER A 386 -0.90 -17.00 -11.60
CA SER A 386 -0.53 -16.77 -10.20
C SER A 386 -1.26 -15.57 -9.60
N PHE A 387 -1.35 -14.47 -10.34
CA PHE A 387 -2.09 -13.29 -9.88
C PHE A 387 -3.60 -13.55 -9.80
N ALA A 388 -4.18 -14.23 -10.78
CA ALA A 388 -5.60 -14.57 -10.78
C ALA A 388 -5.98 -15.48 -9.61
N ASP A 389 -5.10 -16.44 -9.25
CA ASP A 389 -5.28 -17.25 -8.05
C ASP A 389 -5.22 -16.39 -6.77
N PHE A 390 -4.22 -15.54 -6.67
CA PHE A 390 -4.12 -14.58 -5.56
C PHE A 390 -5.36 -13.67 -5.49
N GLU A 391 -5.81 -13.11 -6.62
CA GLU A 391 -7.00 -12.26 -6.68
C GLU A 391 -8.26 -12.98 -6.17
N ASN A 392 -8.46 -14.24 -6.53
CA ASN A 392 -9.58 -15.03 -6.03
C ASN A 392 -9.51 -15.20 -4.51
N ARG A 393 -8.33 -15.48 -3.95
CA ARG A 393 -8.12 -15.57 -2.49
C ARG A 393 -8.30 -14.22 -1.81
N LEU A 394 -7.79 -13.13 -2.42
CA LEU A 394 -7.95 -11.77 -1.92
C LEU A 394 -9.44 -11.38 -1.80
N LEU A 395 -10.24 -11.70 -2.82
CA LEU A 395 -11.68 -11.43 -2.82
C LEU A 395 -12.43 -12.31 -1.80
N TRP A 396 -12.00 -13.55 -1.62
CA TRP A 396 -12.53 -14.40 -0.56
C TRP A 396 -12.26 -13.79 0.83
N HIS A 397 -11.04 -13.30 1.09
CA HIS A 397 -10.71 -12.59 2.33
C HIS A 397 -11.51 -11.31 2.49
N LYS A 398 -11.70 -10.52 1.43
CA LYS A 398 -12.58 -9.34 1.45
C LYS A 398 -13.95 -9.72 1.99
N GLU A 399 -14.57 -10.75 1.45
CA GLU A 399 -15.94 -11.15 1.79
C GLU A 399 -16.06 -11.71 3.22
N HIS A 400 -15.06 -12.48 3.68
CA HIS A 400 -15.15 -13.23 4.92
C HIS A 400 -14.42 -12.58 6.11
N CYS A 401 -13.43 -11.71 5.84
CA CYS A 401 -12.52 -11.21 6.87
C CYS A 401 -12.53 -9.69 7.04
N PHE A 402 -13.05 -8.94 6.06
CA PHE A 402 -12.99 -7.48 6.05
C PHE A 402 -14.37 -6.81 6.09
N GLY A 403 -15.41 -7.49 6.58
CA GLY A 403 -16.72 -6.86 6.79
C GLY A 403 -16.60 -5.64 7.70
N GLY A 404 -17.02 -4.47 7.19
CA GLY A 404 -16.93 -3.18 7.90
C GLY A 404 -15.59 -2.46 7.80
N TYR A 405 -14.60 -3.01 7.08
CA TYR A 405 -13.34 -2.33 6.79
C TYR A 405 -13.29 -1.85 5.34
N PRO A 406 -12.61 -0.72 5.06
CA PRO A 406 -12.45 -0.24 3.69
C PRO A 406 -11.65 -1.24 2.85
N PHE A 407 -12.27 -1.76 1.80
CA PHE A 407 -11.63 -2.71 0.91
C PHE A 407 -12.09 -2.48 -0.53
N ALA A 408 -11.60 -1.42 -1.14
CA ALA A 408 -12.01 -0.98 -2.47
C ALA A 408 -11.29 -1.80 -3.55
N TYR A 409 -11.78 -3.02 -3.78
CA TYR A 409 -11.25 -3.90 -4.81
C TYR A 409 -12.32 -4.86 -5.31
N VAL A 410 -12.37 -5.08 -6.62
CA VAL A 410 -13.18 -6.11 -7.28
C VAL A 410 -12.32 -6.83 -8.32
N LYS A 411 -12.80 -7.96 -8.83
CA LYS A 411 -12.04 -8.73 -9.81
C LYS A 411 -11.69 -7.89 -11.03
N GLN A 412 -10.41 -7.87 -11.42
CA GLN A 412 -9.92 -7.15 -12.58
C GLN A 412 -9.35 -8.07 -13.68
N THR A 413 -9.00 -9.32 -13.35
CA THR A 413 -8.40 -10.25 -14.32
C THR A 413 -9.35 -10.65 -15.45
N ASN A 414 -10.63 -10.34 -15.37
CA ASN A 414 -11.62 -10.54 -16.41
C ASN A 414 -12.03 -9.26 -17.17
N VAL A 415 -11.45 -8.10 -16.84
CA VAL A 415 -11.78 -6.82 -17.48
C VAL A 415 -10.83 -6.58 -18.64
N LYS A 416 -11.33 -6.72 -19.87
CA LYS A 416 -10.54 -6.70 -21.10
C LYS A 416 -10.80 -5.45 -21.92
N TRP A 417 -9.75 -4.92 -22.51
CA TRP A 417 -9.77 -3.69 -23.30
C TRP A 417 -9.07 -3.84 -24.63
N ARG A 418 -9.49 -3.04 -25.62
CA ARG A 418 -8.70 -2.68 -26.80
C ARG A 418 -8.26 -1.24 -26.66
N ILE A 419 -6.96 -0.99 -26.84
CA ILE A 419 -6.35 0.36 -26.71
C ILE A 419 -5.64 0.68 -28.00
N THR A 420 -5.84 1.90 -28.55
CA THR A 420 -5.17 2.34 -29.79
C THR A 420 -3.73 2.73 -29.52
N ASP A 421 -2.90 2.76 -30.57
CA ASP A 421 -1.74 3.64 -30.58
C ASP A 421 -2.21 5.08 -30.37
N ALA A 422 -1.34 5.93 -29.82
CA ALA A 422 -1.69 7.30 -29.53
C ALA A 422 -1.53 8.22 -30.75
N PHE A 423 -2.53 9.05 -31.02
CA PHE A 423 -2.56 10.01 -32.12
C PHE A 423 -1.97 11.35 -31.66
N PRO A 424 -1.12 12.02 -32.46
CA PRO A 424 -0.56 13.33 -32.11
C PRO A 424 -1.66 14.40 -32.11
N ASN A 425 -1.89 15.02 -30.94
CA ASN A 425 -2.92 16.07 -30.80
C ASN A 425 -2.38 17.49 -30.85
N GLN A 426 -1.07 17.65 -31.04
CA GLN A 426 -0.40 18.96 -31.14
C GLN A 426 -0.67 19.90 -29.95
N GLY A 427 -1.03 19.34 -28.78
CA GLY A 427 -1.42 20.10 -27.60
C GLY A 427 -2.91 20.49 -27.56
N ASP A 428 -3.69 20.18 -28.59
CA ASP A 428 -5.15 20.32 -28.56
C ASP A 428 -5.78 19.05 -27.96
N LEU A 429 -6.09 19.11 -26.68
CA LEU A 429 -6.68 17.98 -25.91
C LEU A 429 -8.12 17.67 -26.37
N THR A 430 -8.76 18.57 -27.11
CA THR A 430 -10.13 18.40 -27.64
C THR A 430 -10.15 17.75 -29.01
N ALA A 431 -9.00 17.68 -29.70
CA ALA A 431 -8.87 17.14 -31.06
C ALA A 431 -9.53 15.77 -31.18
N SER A 432 -10.23 15.53 -32.30
CA SER A 432 -10.94 14.30 -32.61
C SER A 432 -10.18 13.44 -33.61
N PHE A 433 -10.17 12.14 -33.43
CA PHE A 433 -9.44 11.19 -34.26
C PHE A 433 -10.36 10.06 -34.76
N PRO A 434 -9.91 9.26 -35.74
CA PRO A 434 -10.74 8.23 -36.37
C PRO A 434 -11.48 7.26 -35.43
N PRO A 435 -10.96 6.84 -34.24
CA PRO A 435 -11.69 5.96 -33.34
C PRO A 435 -13.02 6.52 -32.82
N GLU A 436 -13.20 7.83 -32.80
CA GLU A 436 -14.47 8.46 -32.41
C GLU A 436 -15.59 8.22 -33.44
N LYS A 437 -15.23 7.91 -34.69
CA LYS A 437 -16.19 7.63 -35.78
C LYS A 437 -16.52 6.14 -35.89
N GLU A 438 -15.50 5.29 -35.81
CA GLU A 438 -15.65 3.85 -36.01
C GLU A 438 -14.54 3.09 -35.25
N LEU A 439 -14.91 1.99 -34.60
CA LEU A 439 -13.96 1.12 -33.89
C LEU A 439 -13.37 0.08 -34.86
N LYS A 440 -12.05 0.12 -35.03
CA LYS A 440 -11.27 -0.77 -35.89
C LYS A 440 -10.01 -1.27 -35.20
N SER A 441 -9.43 -2.34 -35.72
CA SER A 441 -8.15 -2.87 -35.25
C SER A 441 -6.94 -2.01 -35.68
N HIS A 442 -7.11 -1.21 -36.71
CA HIS A 442 -6.09 -0.28 -37.20
C HIS A 442 -6.73 0.91 -37.90
N TYR A 443 -6.00 2.01 -37.95
CA TYR A 443 -6.44 3.28 -38.54
C TYR A 443 -5.33 3.89 -39.41
N THR A 444 -5.71 4.54 -40.49
CA THR A 444 -4.80 5.43 -41.22
C THR A 444 -5.18 6.87 -40.93
N TYR A 445 -4.22 7.63 -40.41
CA TYR A 445 -4.38 9.06 -40.13
C TYR A 445 -3.10 9.79 -40.56
N GLU A 446 -3.23 10.86 -41.34
CA GLU A 446 -2.10 11.65 -41.91
C GLU A 446 -1.01 10.75 -42.55
N ASN A 447 -1.43 9.79 -43.38
CA ASN A 447 -0.56 8.84 -44.09
C ASN A 447 0.26 7.90 -43.16
N LYS A 448 -0.08 7.82 -41.86
CA LYS A 448 0.55 6.92 -40.91
C LYS A 448 -0.48 5.89 -40.43
N MET A 449 -0.02 4.68 -40.21
CA MET A 449 -0.81 3.60 -39.63
C MET A 449 -0.73 3.62 -38.11
N TYR A 450 -1.88 3.49 -37.45
CA TYR A 450 -2.04 3.37 -35.99
C TYR A 450 -2.73 2.05 -35.69
N GLY A 451 -2.12 1.21 -34.91
CA GLY A 451 -2.65 -0.10 -34.51
C GLY A 451 -3.48 -0.04 -33.24
N THR A 452 -3.79 -1.21 -32.76
CA THR A 452 -4.42 -1.42 -31.45
C THR A 452 -3.76 -2.59 -30.73
N GLN A 453 -3.84 -2.59 -29.40
CA GLN A 453 -3.36 -3.69 -28.56
C GLN A 453 -4.39 -4.04 -27.50
N ASP A 454 -4.37 -5.28 -27.06
CA ASP A 454 -5.21 -5.75 -25.97
C ASP A 454 -4.58 -5.44 -24.63
N ALA A 455 -5.42 -5.17 -23.63
CA ALA A 455 -5.03 -4.99 -22.26
C ALA A 455 -6.05 -5.62 -21.32
N THR A 456 -5.60 -6.05 -20.15
CA THR A 456 -6.45 -6.59 -19.09
C THR A 456 -6.23 -5.82 -17.81
N GLY A 457 -7.30 -5.52 -17.07
CA GLY A 457 -7.28 -4.82 -15.81
C GLY A 457 -8.39 -3.78 -15.68
N ALA A 458 -8.77 -3.46 -14.46
CA ALA A 458 -9.72 -2.39 -14.17
C ALA A 458 -9.05 -1.01 -14.11
N GLY A 459 -7.76 -0.97 -13.75
CA GLY A 459 -6.91 0.21 -13.80
C GLY A 459 -5.78 0.00 -14.81
N ILE A 460 -5.62 0.93 -15.74
CA ILE A 460 -4.65 0.84 -16.83
C ILE A 460 -3.80 2.11 -16.86
N TYR A 461 -2.51 1.98 -16.63
CA TYR A 461 -1.56 3.03 -16.91
C TYR A 461 -1.11 2.97 -18.38
N LEU A 462 -1.35 4.05 -19.11
CA LEU A 462 -0.69 4.31 -20.39
C LEU A 462 0.73 4.82 -20.13
N ARG A 463 0.89 5.66 -19.09
CA ARG A 463 2.16 6.11 -18.51
C ARG A 463 2.03 6.19 -16.99
N HIS A 464 2.93 5.53 -16.28
CA HIS A 464 2.97 5.52 -14.82
C HIS A 464 3.42 6.87 -14.24
N VAL A 465 3.12 7.12 -12.95
CA VAL A 465 3.57 8.31 -12.21
C VAL A 465 5.09 8.46 -12.19
N TRP A 466 5.81 7.37 -12.09
CA TRP A 466 7.28 7.34 -12.17
C TRP A 466 7.82 7.26 -13.62
N GLY A 467 7.00 7.64 -14.58
CA GLY A 467 7.37 7.66 -15.98
C GLY A 467 7.74 6.29 -16.53
N THR A 468 8.89 6.20 -17.18
CA THR A 468 9.39 4.94 -17.77
C THR A 468 10.10 4.02 -16.75
N LEU A 469 10.25 4.44 -15.50
CA LEU A 469 10.81 3.59 -14.44
C LEU A 469 9.89 2.43 -14.07
N VAL A 470 8.56 2.63 -14.19
CA VAL A 470 7.58 1.59 -14.03
C VAL A 470 6.78 1.49 -15.31
N PRO A 471 6.84 0.38 -16.05
CA PRO A 471 6.15 0.22 -17.32
C PRO A 471 4.62 0.38 -17.22
N GLY A 472 4.08 1.11 -18.19
CA GLY A 472 2.67 1.13 -18.55
C GLY A 472 2.48 0.48 -19.91
N ILE A 473 1.30 0.63 -20.50
CA ILE A 473 0.93 0.09 -21.82
C ILE A 473 1.88 0.61 -22.91
N TYR A 474 2.22 1.91 -22.89
CA TYR A 474 3.20 2.46 -23.79
C TYR A 474 4.59 2.40 -23.18
N LYS A 475 5.51 1.69 -23.85
CA LYS A 475 6.92 1.63 -23.45
C LYS A 475 7.60 3.00 -23.56
N GLU A 476 7.24 3.75 -24.58
CA GLU A 476 7.74 5.10 -24.86
C GLU A 476 6.57 6.07 -25.00
N PRO A 477 5.90 6.44 -23.89
CA PRO A 477 4.77 7.36 -23.93
C PRO A 477 5.21 8.73 -24.44
N GLN A 478 4.41 9.31 -25.34
CA GLN A 478 4.68 10.60 -25.95
C GLN A 478 3.73 11.67 -25.39
N GLU A 479 4.27 12.89 -25.15
CA GLU A 479 3.48 14.08 -24.83
C GLU A 479 2.62 14.52 -26.02
N ASN A 480 1.56 15.26 -25.76
CA ASN A 480 0.67 15.83 -26.78
C ASN A 480 0.08 14.76 -27.71
N HIS A 481 -0.42 13.69 -27.11
CA HIS A 481 -1.08 12.60 -27.82
C HIS A 481 -2.44 12.27 -27.20
N THR A 482 -3.32 11.66 -27.99
CA THR A 482 -4.62 11.15 -27.56
C THR A 482 -4.72 9.66 -27.86
N ALA A 483 -5.00 8.86 -26.85
CA ALA A 483 -5.32 7.45 -26.99
C ALA A 483 -6.82 7.21 -26.84
N TYR A 484 -7.27 6.05 -27.27
CA TYR A 484 -8.63 5.58 -27.08
C TYR A 484 -8.62 4.18 -26.52
N ALA A 485 -9.61 3.88 -25.67
CA ALA A 485 -9.83 2.54 -25.14
C ALA A 485 -11.31 2.16 -25.28
N TRP A 486 -11.58 0.89 -25.57
CA TRP A 486 -12.96 0.38 -25.56
C TRP A 486 -13.04 -1.07 -25.12
N THR A 487 -14.22 -1.41 -24.66
CA THR A 487 -14.66 -2.79 -24.45
C THR A 487 -16.15 -2.88 -24.69
N TRP A 488 -16.61 -4.08 -24.98
CA TRP A 488 -18.03 -4.43 -24.94
C TRP A 488 -18.28 -5.25 -23.70
N VAL A 489 -19.36 -4.92 -22.99
CA VAL A 489 -19.74 -5.61 -21.75
C VAL A 489 -21.09 -6.28 -21.97
N TYR A 490 -21.08 -7.60 -21.97
CA TYR A 490 -22.32 -8.37 -22.04
C TYR A 490 -22.98 -8.37 -20.66
N SER A 491 -24.27 -7.99 -20.63
CA SER A 491 -25.12 -8.11 -19.44
C SER A 491 -26.22 -9.14 -19.71
N PRO A 492 -26.42 -10.13 -18.82
CA PRO A 492 -27.46 -11.16 -19.03
C PRO A 492 -28.90 -10.60 -18.93
N LYS A 493 -29.05 -9.44 -18.32
CA LYS A 493 -30.31 -8.71 -18.12
C LYS A 493 -30.12 -7.21 -18.23
N ALA A 494 -31.20 -6.47 -18.42
CA ALA A 494 -31.19 -5.02 -18.21
C ALA A 494 -31.14 -4.75 -16.71
N GLN A 495 -30.24 -3.86 -16.27
CA GLN A 495 -30.03 -3.58 -14.86
C GLN A 495 -29.29 -2.27 -14.61
N ASP A 496 -29.55 -1.67 -13.44
CA ASP A 496 -28.78 -0.53 -12.95
C ASP A 496 -27.58 -1.03 -12.18
N VAL A 497 -26.41 -0.43 -12.45
CA VAL A 497 -25.14 -0.76 -11.86
C VAL A 497 -24.39 0.51 -11.47
N GLY A 498 -23.35 0.38 -10.68
CA GLY A 498 -22.34 1.40 -10.46
C GLY A 498 -21.15 1.24 -11.41
N ALA A 499 -20.41 2.30 -11.65
CA ALA A 499 -19.12 2.25 -12.33
C ALA A 499 -18.07 3.01 -11.51
N TRP A 500 -16.94 2.40 -11.24
CA TRP A 500 -15.76 3.11 -10.78
C TRP A 500 -15.04 3.67 -11.99
N ILE A 501 -14.90 4.98 -12.02
CA ILE A 501 -14.32 5.71 -13.16
C ILE A 501 -13.32 6.72 -12.62
N GLU A 502 -12.11 6.72 -13.17
CA GLU A 502 -11.06 7.68 -12.86
C GLU A 502 -10.10 7.84 -14.03
N PHE A 503 -9.48 9.02 -14.15
CA PHE A 503 -8.52 9.31 -15.22
C PHE A 503 -7.19 9.85 -14.71
N GLN A 504 -7.12 10.24 -13.45
CA GLN A 504 -5.89 10.77 -12.87
C GLN A 504 -5.41 9.96 -11.66
N ASN A 505 -6.31 9.47 -10.81
CA ASN A 505 -5.98 8.92 -9.50
C ASN A 505 -5.03 9.88 -8.73
N TYR A 506 -5.60 10.96 -8.23
CA TYR A 506 -4.88 12.04 -7.58
C TYR A 506 -3.99 11.54 -6.46
N SER A 507 -2.73 11.96 -6.46
CA SER A 507 -1.79 11.60 -5.43
C SER A 507 -2.16 12.23 -4.10
N ARG A 508 -2.13 11.43 -3.02
CA ARG A 508 -2.38 11.92 -1.66
C ARG A 508 -1.16 12.59 -1.05
N SER A 509 -0.01 12.57 -1.73
CA SER A 509 1.21 13.26 -1.31
C SER A 509 1.38 14.64 -1.94
N GLU A 510 0.57 15.02 -2.93
CA GLU A 510 0.82 16.20 -3.74
C GLU A 510 -0.21 17.32 -3.50
N MET A 511 0.25 18.55 -3.71
CA MET A 511 -0.59 19.76 -3.67
C MET A 511 -1.41 19.91 -4.96
N ASP A 512 -1.96 18.81 -5.47
CA ASP A 512 -2.73 18.83 -6.70
C ASP A 512 -4.03 19.63 -6.55
N LEU A 513 -4.43 20.33 -7.59
CA LEU A 513 -5.74 20.99 -7.64
C LEU A 513 -6.81 19.97 -8.02
N PRO A 514 -8.03 20.07 -7.46
CA PRO A 514 -9.14 19.23 -7.88
C PRO A 514 -9.55 19.57 -9.32
N PRO A 515 -10.19 18.64 -10.05
CA PRO A 515 -10.68 18.92 -11.41
C PRO A 515 -11.63 20.12 -11.45
N LEU A 516 -11.76 20.73 -12.62
CA LEU A 516 -12.76 21.76 -12.83
C LEU A 516 -14.18 21.18 -12.82
N PRO A 517 -15.20 21.94 -12.39
CA PRO A 517 -16.59 21.49 -12.45
C PRO A 517 -16.96 20.99 -13.86
N GLY A 518 -17.58 19.82 -13.94
CA GLY A 518 -17.98 19.19 -15.20
C GLY A 518 -16.86 18.55 -16.01
N LYS A 519 -15.64 18.48 -15.48
CA LYS A 519 -14.49 17.81 -16.09
C LYS A 519 -14.01 16.66 -15.22
N TRP A 520 -13.60 15.54 -15.85
CA TRP A 520 -13.00 14.41 -15.15
C TRP A 520 -11.57 14.71 -14.67
N ASP A 521 -10.83 15.45 -15.47
CA ASP A 521 -9.45 15.84 -15.21
C ASP A 521 -9.11 17.17 -15.94
N TYR A 522 -7.85 17.54 -15.92
CA TYR A 522 -7.31 18.70 -16.67
C TYR A 522 -6.93 18.38 -18.12
N ARG A 523 -7.27 17.19 -18.63
CA ARG A 523 -6.84 16.70 -19.94
C ARG A 523 -7.97 16.43 -20.91
N GLU A 524 -9.19 16.82 -20.59
CA GLU A 524 -10.39 16.56 -21.42
C GLU A 524 -10.68 15.06 -21.61
N SER A 525 -10.28 14.20 -20.65
CA SER A 525 -10.65 12.80 -20.67
C SER A 525 -12.16 12.62 -20.58
N ARG A 526 -12.70 11.67 -21.35
CA ARG A 526 -14.15 11.44 -21.47
C ARG A 526 -14.46 9.94 -21.54
N VAL A 527 -15.65 9.56 -21.11
CA VAL A 527 -16.15 8.18 -21.16
C VAL A 527 -17.61 8.14 -21.58
N TRP A 528 -17.94 7.15 -22.38
CA TRP A 528 -19.30 6.88 -22.85
C TRP A 528 -19.68 5.42 -22.60
N VAL A 529 -20.94 5.21 -22.23
CA VAL A 529 -21.57 3.89 -22.21
C VAL A 529 -22.80 3.93 -23.15
N ASN A 530 -22.83 3.05 -24.14
CA ASN A 530 -23.86 3.01 -25.20
C ASN A 530 -24.07 4.40 -25.86
N ASP A 531 -22.97 5.05 -26.20
CA ASP A 531 -22.91 6.39 -26.80
C ASP A 531 -23.46 7.54 -25.93
N ARG A 532 -23.82 7.25 -24.69
CA ARG A 532 -24.19 8.27 -23.70
C ARG A 532 -22.95 8.61 -22.87
N GLU A 533 -22.57 9.88 -22.87
CA GLU A 533 -21.46 10.36 -22.05
C GLU A 533 -21.81 10.26 -20.54
N ILE A 534 -20.87 9.74 -19.78
CA ILE A 534 -20.92 9.75 -18.32
C ILE A 534 -20.15 10.99 -17.84
N LEU A 535 -20.88 11.94 -17.29
CA LEU A 535 -20.30 13.15 -16.73
C LEU A 535 -19.65 12.87 -15.38
N PRO A 536 -18.62 13.63 -14.98
CA PRO A 536 -18.01 13.49 -13.66
C PRO A 536 -18.99 13.81 -12.54
N PRO A 537 -18.70 13.38 -11.30
CA PRO A 537 -19.49 13.78 -10.13
C PRO A 537 -19.34 15.28 -9.86
N VAL A 538 -20.18 15.82 -9.00
CA VAL A 538 -19.93 17.13 -8.41
C VAL A 538 -18.75 17.02 -7.46
N TRP A 539 -17.67 17.74 -7.77
CA TRP A 539 -16.47 17.73 -6.94
C TRP A 539 -16.72 18.46 -5.63
N THR A 540 -16.39 17.84 -4.50
CA THR A 540 -16.53 18.44 -3.16
C THR A 540 -15.37 19.33 -2.80
N ALA A 541 -14.16 19.03 -3.29
CA ALA A 541 -13.01 19.91 -3.18
C ALA A 541 -13.11 21.03 -4.22
N THR A 542 -13.10 22.29 -3.76
CA THR A 542 -13.27 23.50 -4.60
C THR A 542 -12.09 24.45 -4.51
N HIS A 543 -11.06 24.11 -3.74
CA HIS A 543 -9.89 24.95 -3.55
C HIS A 543 -9.13 25.16 -4.85
N ARG A 544 -8.51 26.33 -4.99
CA ARG A 544 -7.65 26.69 -6.12
C ARG A 544 -6.24 27.10 -5.67
N THR A 545 -5.91 26.81 -4.41
CA THR A 545 -4.58 27.04 -3.83
C THR A 545 -3.88 25.70 -3.70
N LYS A 546 -2.66 25.61 -4.20
CA LYS A 546 -1.80 24.44 -3.99
C LYS A 546 -1.30 24.44 -2.55
N SER A 547 -1.83 23.53 -1.75
CA SER A 547 -1.46 23.39 -0.34
C SER A 547 -1.77 21.98 0.14
N ASN A 548 -0.84 21.39 0.88
CA ASN A 548 -1.05 20.12 1.56
C ASN A 548 -2.06 20.23 2.72
N GLU A 549 -2.31 21.44 3.20
CA GLU A 549 -3.27 21.71 4.29
C GLU A 549 -4.72 21.78 3.80
N VAL A 550 -4.97 21.61 2.51
CA VAL A 550 -6.32 21.52 1.96
C VAL A 550 -6.77 20.05 1.96
N LEU A 551 -7.95 19.81 2.53
CA LEU A 551 -8.53 18.46 2.58
C LEU A 551 -8.70 17.85 1.20
N LEU A 552 -8.39 16.56 1.07
CA LEU A 552 -8.88 15.74 -0.02
C LEU A 552 -10.40 15.59 0.09
N GLY A 553 -11.07 15.77 -1.04
CA GLY A 553 -12.49 15.52 -1.19
C GLY A 553 -12.77 14.18 -1.88
N ASN A 554 -13.69 14.21 -2.82
CA ASN A 554 -14.11 13.03 -3.59
C ASN A 554 -13.34 12.85 -4.92
N GLU A 555 -12.12 13.36 -5.03
CA GLU A 555 -11.27 13.23 -6.23
C GLU A 555 -10.84 11.79 -6.52
N ASN A 556 -10.79 10.94 -5.49
CA ASN A 556 -10.52 9.51 -5.64
C ASN A 556 -11.81 8.69 -5.75
N CYS A 557 -11.86 7.76 -6.71
CA CYS A 557 -13.01 6.86 -6.89
C CYS A 557 -13.29 5.98 -5.67
N VAL A 558 -12.29 5.66 -4.86
CA VAL A 558 -12.43 4.81 -3.68
C VAL A 558 -13.21 5.45 -2.52
N VAL A 559 -13.40 6.77 -2.55
CA VAL A 559 -14.09 7.51 -1.48
C VAL A 559 -15.45 8.07 -1.91
N ARG A 560 -15.77 8.00 -3.20
CA ARG A 560 -17.06 8.46 -3.72
C ARG A 560 -17.97 7.29 -4.09
N PRO A 561 -19.30 7.47 -4.09
CA PRO A 561 -20.20 6.47 -4.64
C PRO A 561 -19.87 6.18 -6.11
N PRO A 562 -20.03 4.94 -6.59
CA PRO A 562 -19.90 4.62 -8.00
C PRO A 562 -20.84 5.46 -8.88
N MET A 563 -20.42 5.77 -10.10
CA MET A 563 -21.26 6.50 -11.05
C MET A 563 -22.40 5.60 -11.51
N PRO A 564 -23.69 6.05 -11.44
CA PRO A 564 -24.81 5.22 -11.83
C PRO A 564 -24.86 5.02 -13.35
N VAL A 565 -25.04 3.78 -13.77
CA VAL A 565 -25.12 3.38 -15.20
C VAL A 565 -26.22 2.38 -15.38
N HIS A 566 -27.03 2.53 -16.45
CA HIS A 566 -28.01 1.55 -16.86
C HIS A 566 -27.42 0.67 -17.98
N LEU A 567 -27.34 -0.64 -17.76
CA LEU A 567 -26.95 -1.63 -18.76
C LEU A 567 -28.18 -2.23 -19.42
N GLN A 568 -28.15 -2.31 -20.75
CA GLN A 568 -29.13 -3.06 -21.53
C GLN A 568 -28.80 -4.57 -21.47
N LYS A 569 -29.81 -5.42 -21.65
CA LYS A 569 -29.56 -6.84 -21.89
C LYS A 569 -28.79 -7.03 -23.19
N GLY A 570 -27.71 -7.80 -23.15
CA GLY A 570 -26.81 -8.00 -24.28
C GLY A 570 -25.55 -7.15 -24.18
N TRP A 571 -24.98 -6.79 -25.31
CA TRP A 571 -23.70 -6.07 -25.39
C TRP A 571 -23.89 -4.55 -25.19
N ASN A 572 -23.13 -4.01 -24.26
CA ASN A 572 -23.04 -2.58 -23.95
C ASN A 572 -21.64 -2.08 -24.32
N LYS A 573 -21.55 -1.00 -25.09
CA LYS A 573 -20.28 -0.39 -25.47
C LYS A 573 -19.76 0.52 -24.36
N VAL A 574 -18.52 0.36 -23.95
CA VAL A 574 -17.77 1.34 -23.16
C VAL A 574 -16.67 1.89 -24.05
N PHE A 575 -16.61 3.20 -24.17
CA PHE A 575 -15.62 3.91 -25.00
C PHE A 575 -15.01 5.07 -24.22
N MET A 576 -13.69 5.27 -24.35
CA MET A 576 -12.96 6.30 -23.66
C MET A 576 -12.06 7.08 -24.61
N LYS A 577 -11.98 8.39 -24.39
CA LYS A 577 -11.00 9.31 -24.96
C LYS A 577 -10.01 9.69 -23.89
N LEU A 578 -8.73 9.52 -24.16
CA LEU A 578 -7.65 9.65 -23.20
C LEU A 578 -6.56 10.60 -23.73
N PRO A 579 -6.80 11.91 -23.75
CA PRO A 579 -5.79 12.87 -24.17
C PRO A 579 -4.72 13.07 -23.11
N VAL A 580 -3.51 13.42 -23.53
CA VAL A 580 -2.45 13.94 -22.68
C VAL A 580 -1.75 15.10 -23.36
N GLY A 581 -1.45 16.13 -22.59
CA GLY A 581 -0.59 17.23 -23.01
C GLY A 581 0.86 16.94 -22.64
N LYS A 582 1.51 17.89 -21.97
CA LYS A 582 2.85 17.69 -21.41
C LYS A 582 2.79 16.83 -20.15
N PHE A 583 3.88 16.13 -19.87
CA PHE A 583 4.03 15.35 -18.63
C PHE A 583 4.41 16.21 -17.40
N THR A 584 4.49 17.51 -17.59
CA THR A 584 4.56 18.51 -16.54
C THR A 584 3.36 19.43 -16.67
N ALA A 585 2.55 19.54 -15.66
CA ALA A 585 1.35 20.39 -15.65
C ALA A 585 1.35 21.30 -14.43
N PRO A 586 0.89 22.56 -14.58
CA PRO A 586 0.83 23.49 -13.45
C PRO A 586 -0.17 23.06 -12.37
N GLU A 587 -1.19 22.29 -12.74
CA GLU A 587 -2.25 21.80 -11.84
C GLU A 587 -1.82 20.56 -11.05
N ILE A 588 -0.97 19.73 -11.65
CA ILE A 588 -0.60 18.40 -11.13
C ILE A 588 0.90 18.21 -11.25
N ARG A 589 1.57 17.90 -10.14
CA ARG A 589 3.02 17.69 -10.10
C ARG A 589 3.45 16.36 -10.72
N LEU A 590 2.69 15.29 -10.48
CA LEU A 590 3.01 13.94 -10.92
C LEU A 590 1.96 13.40 -11.90
N PRO A 591 1.94 13.87 -13.17
CA PRO A 591 0.94 13.44 -14.13
C PRO A 591 1.00 11.94 -14.41
N LYS A 592 -0.13 11.29 -14.24
CA LYS A 592 -0.38 9.91 -14.65
C LYS A 592 -1.21 9.95 -15.92
N TRP A 593 -0.87 9.16 -16.93
CA TRP A 593 -1.74 8.95 -18.08
C TRP A 593 -2.38 7.58 -17.94
N MET A 594 -3.63 7.56 -17.51
CA MET A 594 -4.30 6.35 -17.07
C MET A 594 -5.82 6.44 -17.20
N PHE A 595 -6.48 5.31 -17.04
CA PHE A 595 -7.89 5.25 -16.68
C PHE A 595 -8.15 4.11 -15.71
N THR A 596 -9.19 4.28 -14.90
CA THR A 596 -9.82 3.21 -14.14
C THR A 596 -11.26 3.08 -14.63
N PHE A 597 -11.70 1.85 -14.92
CA PHE A 597 -13.10 1.56 -15.21
C PHE A 597 -13.44 0.12 -14.90
N VAL A 598 -14.46 -0.07 -14.08
CA VAL A 598 -15.09 -1.38 -13.84
C VAL A 598 -16.52 -1.18 -13.37
N PHE A 599 -17.43 -2.05 -13.80
CA PHE A 599 -18.78 -2.08 -13.26
C PHE A 599 -18.81 -2.80 -11.91
N VAL A 600 -19.53 -2.21 -10.97
CA VAL A 600 -19.72 -2.67 -9.61
C VAL A 600 -21.20 -2.62 -9.26
N THR A 601 -21.58 -3.25 -8.17
CA THR A 601 -22.92 -3.06 -7.60
C THR A 601 -23.15 -1.58 -7.27
N PRO A 602 -24.40 -1.09 -7.21
CA PRO A 602 -24.69 0.32 -6.97
C PRO A 602 -24.08 0.88 -5.67
N ASP A 603 -23.85 0.03 -4.67
CA ASP A 603 -23.16 0.36 -3.42
C ASP A 603 -21.63 0.34 -3.52
N GLY A 604 -21.06 -0.15 -4.64
CA GLY A 604 -19.62 -0.29 -4.84
C GLY A 604 -18.95 -1.48 -4.14
N GLU A 605 -19.72 -2.34 -3.49
CA GLU A 605 -19.15 -3.38 -2.64
C GLU A 605 -18.64 -4.61 -3.44
N LYS A 606 -19.30 -4.94 -4.54
CA LYS A 606 -19.02 -6.17 -5.31
C LYS A 606 -18.95 -5.91 -6.81
N ALA A 607 -18.27 -6.81 -7.52
CA ALA A 607 -18.42 -6.90 -8.97
C ALA A 607 -19.87 -7.28 -9.33
N VAL A 608 -20.33 -6.85 -10.50
CA VAL A 608 -21.66 -7.24 -11.01
C VAL A 608 -21.59 -8.64 -11.59
N ASP A 609 -22.42 -9.54 -11.08
CA ASP A 609 -22.44 -10.92 -11.51
C ASP A 609 -22.86 -11.09 -12.98
N GLY A 610 -22.21 -12.04 -13.65
CA GLY A 610 -22.53 -12.46 -15.01
C GLY A 610 -22.12 -11.47 -16.12
N LEU A 611 -21.41 -10.39 -15.82
CA LEU A 611 -20.85 -9.51 -16.83
C LEU A 611 -19.65 -10.17 -17.52
N VAL A 612 -19.58 -10.03 -18.86
CA VAL A 612 -18.43 -10.47 -19.66
C VAL A 612 -17.86 -9.28 -20.43
N TYR A 613 -16.58 -8.99 -20.19
CA TYR A 613 -15.85 -7.94 -20.89
C TYR A 613 -15.13 -8.51 -22.11
N SER A 614 -15.34 -7.94 -23.28
CA SER A 614 -14.72 -8.42 -24.53
C SER A 614 -14.61 -7.31 -25.56
N PRO A 615 -13.41 -6.94 -26.00
CA PRO A 615 -13.26 -5.92 -27.05
C PRO A 615 -13.85 -6.34 -28.39
N ASP A 616 -14.05 -7.66 -28.63
CA ASP A 616 -14.54 -8.25 -29.89
C ASP A 616 -15.96 -8.83 -29.78
N LYS A 617 -16.70 -8.58 -28.70
CA LYS A 617 -18.04 -9.19 -28.45
C LYS A 617 -18.04 -10.73 -28.42
N LYS A 618 -16.95 -11.32 -27.94
CA LYS A 618 -16.86 -12.78 -27.76
C LYS A 618 -17.26 -13.15 -26.33
N ARG A 619 -18.17 -14.12 -26.20
CA ARG A 619 -18.59 -14.70 -24.91
C ARG A 619 -17.66 -15.83 -24.51
#